data_3d745bba2f13033f36229d0fb63d55dc
#
_entry.id   3d745bba2f13033f36229d0fb63d55dc
#
_cell.length_a   1.000
_cell.length_b   1.000
_cell.length_c   1.000
_cell.angle_alpha   90.00
_cell.angle_beta   90.00
_cell.angle_gamma   90.00
#
_symmetry.space_group_name_H-M   'P 1'
#
loop_
_entity.id
_entity.type
_entity.pdbx_description
1 polymer ?
#
loop_
_entity_poly.entity_id
_entity_poly.type
_entity_poly.pdbx_seq_one_letter_code
_entity_poly.pdbx_strand_id
1 'polypeptide(L)'
;MKNTFGQSVLTTVFGESHGEAVGVIIDGLAPGIEVDESFIKSQLSRRRPNGKTDTPRIENDNYKILSGVFNGKTTGTPISIIIPNENTKSSDYTYGLARPSHADYTASQKYHGYEDYRGGGHFSGRVTAGLVAGGAIAISALKKLGINIGTHILFCAGATDKRLSEAENIEQDILSLENKGFPVILDNVRDLMIKGIEEARDNNDSIGGLIETAIIGMPAGVGEPWFDSLESILSHAVFSIGGIKGVEFGMGTSFASTLGSLSNDQMEYENGKIITKTNNNGGINGGITNGMPITFTCTVKPTPSIGKEQNTVNFVTGQNTKIEVRGRHDPAIIRRICVVVDSVCALALCDVLAQRYGTDVFLKGIN
;
A
#
# COMPACT_ATOMS: atom_id res chain seq x y z
N MET A 1 -7.01 20.13 -6.77
CA MET A 1 -6.49 19.15 -5.80
C MET A 1 -7.13 17.82 -6.12
N LYS A 2 -6.38 16.70 -6.10
CA LYS A 2 -6.90 15.42 -6.58
C LYS A 2 -6.71 14.36 -5.48
N ASN A 3 -7.80 13.93 -4.86
CA ASN A 3 -7.86 12.85 -3.88
C ASN A 3 -8.62 11.64 -4.45
N THR A 4 -8.76 11.61 -5.77
CA THR A 4 -9.43 10.55 -6.52
C THR A 4 -8.46 9.94 -7.52
N PHE A 5 -8.40 8.61 -7.55
CA PHE A 5 -7.62 7.78 -8.47
C PHE A 5 -8.56 6.91 -9.30
N GLY A 6 -8.13 6.53 -10.51
CA GLY A 6 -8.84 5.64 -11.41
C GLY A 6 -9.60 6.37 -12.53
N GLN A 7 -10.12 5.59 -13.49
CA GLN A 7 -10.89 6.05 -14.65
C GLN A 7 -12.25 5.33 -14.74
N SER A 8 -12.27 4.00 -14.67
CA SER A 8 -13.48 3.17 -14.68
C SER A 8 -13.92 2.79 -13.28
N VAL A 9 -12.96 2.51 -12.39
CA VAL A 9 -13.20 2.30 -10.96
C VAL A 9 -12.50 3.42 -10.19
N LEU A 10 -13.29 4.39 -9.76
CA LEU A 10 -12.82 5.58 -9.07
C LEU A 10 -12.70 5.33 -7.57
N THR A 11 -11.56 5.67 -7.00
CA THR A 11 -11.33 5.60 -5.55
C THR A 11 -11.03 6.98 -5.01
N THR A 12 -11.85 7.50 -4.11
CA THR A 12 -11.65 8.79 -3.45
C THR A 12 -11.40 8.59 -1.96
N VAL A 13 -10.28 9.13 -1.46
CA VAL A 13 -9.97 9.15 -0.02
C VAL A 13 -10.34 10.50 0.59
N PHE A 14 -10.83 10.48 1.83
CA PHE A 14 -11.23 11.69 2.56
C PHE A 14 -10.97 11.58 4.06
N GLY A 15 -11.02 12.71 4.73
CA GLY A 15 -10.87 12.85 6.17
C GLY A 15 -9.46 13.21 6.63
N GLU A 16 -9.34 13.59 7.87
CA GLU A 16 -8.12 13.99 8.58
C GLU A 16 -7.95 13.15 9.85
N SER A 17 -6.69 12.97 10.26
CA SER A 17 -6.33 12.14 11.42
C SER A 17 -7.02 12.55 12.72
N HIS A 18 -7.31 13.84 12.89
CA HIS A 18 -7.95 14.43 14.07
C HIS A 18 -9.32 15.06 13.75
N GLY A 19 -9.85 14.83 12.54
CA GLY A 19 -11.24 15.07 12.19
C GLY A 19 -12.16 14.00 12.78
N GLU A 20 -13.45 14.05 12.48
CA GLU A 20 -14.46 13.10 12.98
C GLU A 20 -14.22 11.67 12.47
N ALA A 21 -13.84 11.53 11.21
CA ALA A 21 -13.61 10.25 10.55
C ALA A 21 -12.64 10.36 9.39
N VAL A 22 -12.09 9.21 8.98
CA VAL A 22 -11.47 9.00 7.67
C VAL A 22 -12.31 8.02 6.86
N GLY A 23 -12.16 7.99 5.55
CA GLY A 23 -12.92 7.05 4.75
C GLY A 23 -12.50 6.97 3.30
N VAL A 24 -13.29 6.17 2.55
CA VAL A 24 -13.12 5.96 1.12
C VAL A 24 -14.46 5.92 0.42
N ILE A 25 -14.51 6.44 -0.79
CA ILE A 25 -15.61 6.24 -1.73
C ILE A 25 -15.04 5.47 -2.93
N ILE A 26 -15.73 4.40 -3.33
CA ILE A 26 -15.40 3.62 -4.54
C ILE A 26 -16.62 3.68 -5.44
N ASP A 27 -16.43 4.16 -6.66
CA ASP A 27 -17.46 4.23 -7.69
C ASP A 27 -17.03 3.42 -8.92
N GLY A 28 -17.97 2.81 -9.61
CA GLY A 28 -17.71 2.03 -10.83
C GLY A 28 -17.43 0.53 -10.62
N LEU A 29 -17.50 0.00 -9.40
CA LEU A 29 -17.50 -1.45 -9.20
C LEU A 29 -18.81 -2.08 -9.65
N ALA A 30 -18.74 -3.27 -10.26
CA ALA A 30 -19.91 -4.03 -10.71
C ALA A 30 -20.88 -4.33 -9.55
N PRO A 31 -22.19 -4.39 -9.80
CA PRO A 31 -23.15 -4.95 -8.83
C PRO A 31 -22.88 -6.43 -8.59
N GLY A 32 -23.26 -6.96 -7.42
CA GLY A 32 -23.21 -8.40 -7.12
C GLY A 32 -21.87 -8.95 -6.65
N ILE A 33 -20.83 -8.12 -6.48
CA ILE A 33 -19.59 -8.51 -5.80
C ILE A 33 -19.92 -8.73 -4.32
N GLU A 34 -19.46 -9.86 -3.78
CA GLU A 34 -19.65 -10.18 -2.37
C GLU A 34 -18.81 -9.29 -1.47
N VAL A 35 -19.41 -8.75 -0.44
CA VAL A 35 -18.77 -7.92 0.58
C VAL A 35 -18.66 -8.73 1.86
N ASP A 36 -17.52 -9.38 2.04
CA ASP A 36 -17.20 -10.15 3.24
C ASP A 36 -16.68 -9.21 4.34
N GLU A 37 -17.53 -8.91 5.31
CA GLU A 37 -17.17 -8.08 6.46
C GLU A 37 -16.08 -8.72 7.33
N SER A 38 -15.99 -10.03 7.39
CA SER A 38 -14.95 -10.72 8.15
C SER A 38 -13.59 -10.52 7.51
N PHE A 39 -13.54 -10.57 6.17
CA PHE A 39 -12.33 -10.27 5.41
C PHE A 39 -11.91 -8.80 5.53
N ILE A 40 -12.86 -7.84 5.44
CA ILE A 40 -12.55 -6.43 5.68
C ILE A 40 -11.93 -6.22 7.07
N LYS A 41 -12.51 -6.83 8.11
CA LYS A 41 -12.00 -6.76 9.49
C LYS A 41 -10.59 -7.37 9.61
N SER A 42 -10.33 -8.48 8.92
CA SER A 42 -9.01 -9.12 8.89
C SER A 42 -7.95 -8.19 8.27
N GLN A 43 -8.24 -7.57 7.12
CA GLN A 43 -7.33 -6.65 6.45
C GLN A 43 -7.07 -5.38 7.30
N LEU A 44 -8.10 -4.80 7.90
CA LEU A 44 -7.95 -3.71 8.86
C LEU A 44 -7.10 -4.12 10.07
N SER A 45 -7.23 -5.36 10.55
CA SER A 45 -6.38 -5.90 11.63
C SER A 45 -4.90 -5.98 11.24
N ARG A 46 -4.57 -6.35 9.99
CA ARG A 46 -3.19 -6.33 9.47
C ARG A 46 -2.59 -4.91 9.48
N ARG A 47 -3.42 -3.88 9.21
CA ARG A 47 -3.00 -2.48 9.23
C ARG A 47 -2.82 -1.94 10.65
N ARG A 48 -3.60 -2.40 11.61
CA ARG A 48 -3.55 -1.90 13.00
C ARG A 48 -2.19 -2.16 13.64
N PRO A 49 -1.76 -1.28 14.57
CA PRO A 49 -0.60 -1.56 15.41
C PRO A 49 -0.76 -2.89 16.16
N ASN A 50 0.30 -3.67 16.20
CA ASN A 50 0.33 -4.95 16.90
C ASN A 50 1.73 -5.21 17.48
N GLY A 51 1.82 -5.28 18.80
CA GLY A 51 3.04 -5.61 19.50
C GLY A 51 4.05 -4.46 19.60
N LYS A 52 5.29 -4.82 19.89
CA LYS A 52 6.38 -3.89 20.23
C LYS A 52 7.02 -3.22 19.01
N THR A 53 6.74 -3.71 17.81
CA THR A 53 7.28 -3.17 16.55
C THR A 53 6.51 -1.98 16.01
N ASP A 54 5.36 -1.65 16.61
CA ASP A 54 4.46 -0.61 16.15
C ASP A 54 4.24 0.45 17.23
N THR A 55 3.54 1.52 16.86
CA THR A 55 3.09 2.55 17.81
C THR A 55 2.16 1.96 18.87
N PRO A 56 2.22 2.44 20.13
CA PRO A 56 1.26 2.07 21.16
C PRO A 56 -0.14 2.70 20.99
N ARG A 57 -0.38 3.46 19.92
CA ARG A 57 -1.71 4.01 19.61
C ARG A 57 -2.60 2.89 19.08
N ILE A 58 -3.63 2.54 19.83
CA ILE A 58 -4.62 1.55 19.42
C ILE A 58 -5.88 2.26 18.95
N GLU A 59 -6.36 1.89 17.76
CA GLU A 59 -7.66 2.26 17.20
C GLU A 59 -8.38 0.99 16.76
N ASN A 60 -9.66 0.88 17.06
CA ASN A 60 -10.43 -0.34 16.73
C ASN A 60 -10.73 -0.45 15.23
N ASP A 61 -10.62 0.66 14.48
CA ASP A 61 -10.98 0.75 13.06
C ASP A 61 -12.41 0.25 12.77
N ASN A 62 -13.34 0.54 13.71
CA ASN A 62 -14.74 0.26 13.50
C ASN A 62 -15.25 1.06 12.30
N TYR A 63 -15.64 0.35 11.25
CA TYR A 63 -16.10 1.00 10.03
C TYR A 63 -17.62 0.88 9.90
N LYS A 64 -18.19 1.77 9.07
CA LYS A 64 -19.58 1.70 8.62
C LYS A 64 -19.62 1.85 7.11
N ILE A 65 -20.37 0.97 6.44
CA ILE A 65 -20.70 1.11 5.03
C ILE A 65 -22.02 1.88 4.97
N LEU A 66 -21.98 3.05 4.33
CA LEU A 66 -23.14 3.97 4.29
C LEU A 66 -23.97 3.78 3.03
N SER A 67 -23.38 3.31 1.93
CA SER A 67 -24.04 3.11 0.64
C SER A 67 -23.30 2.08 -0.20
N GLY A 68 -23.92 1.65 -1.31
CA GLY A 68 -23.31 0.79 -2.32
C GLY A 68 -23.31 -0.70 -1.99
N VAL A 69 -23.90 -1.11 -0.87
CA VAL A 69 -23.98 -2.52 -0.45
C VAL A 69 -25.40 -2.84 0.02
N PHE A 70 -25.97 -3.94 -0.46
CA PHE A 70 -27.26 -4.47 -0.06
C PHE A 70 -27.20 -6.00 -0.01
N ASN A 71 -27.72 -6.59 1.07
CA ASN A 71 -27.69 -8.04 1.32
C ASN A 71 -26.31 -8.66 1.12
N GLY A 72 -25.25 -8.00 1.62
CA GLY A 72 -23.87 -8.48 1.55
C GLY A 72 -23.24 -8.43 0.15
N LYS A 73 -23.84 -7.69 -0.80
CA LYS A 73 -23.31 -7.55 -2.17
C LYS A 73 -23.30 -6.09 -2.59
N THR A 74 -22.36 -5.74 -3.49
CA THR A 74 -22.33 -4.43 -4.13
C THR A 74 -23.58 -4.20 -4.98
N THR A 75 -24.06 -2.95 -5.02
CA THR A 75 -25.24 -2.57 -5.81
C THR A 75 -24.90 -1.97 -7.17
N GLY A 76 -23.62 -1.66 -7.43
CA GLY A 76 -23.18 -0.90 -8.61
C GLY A 76 -23.31 0.62 -8.43
N THR A 77 -23.80 1.09 -7.29
CA THR A 77 -23.78 2.51 -6.90
C THR A 77 -22.56 2.80 -6.03
N PRO A 78 -22.16 4.06 -5.80
CA PRO A 78 -20.98 4.37 -5.02
C PRO A 78 -20.97 3.73 -3.64
N ILE A 79 -19.88 3.01 -3.33
CA ILE A 79 -19.66 2.44 -1.99
C ILE A 79 -18.99 3.51 -1.15
N SER A 80 -19.61 3.89 -0.03
CA SER A 80 -19.05 4.83 0.93
C SER A 80 -18.77 4.15 2.25
N ILE A 81 -17.50 4.18 2.67
CA ILE A 81 -17.04 3.59 3.94
C ILE A 81 -16.44 4.69 4.80
N ILE A 82 -16.90 4.78 6.06
CA ILE A 82 -16.35 5.69 7.06
C ILE A 82 -15.78 4.92 8.24
N ILE A 83 -14.71 5.45 8.83
CA ILE A 83 -14.02 4.92 10.00
C ILE A 83 -13.84 6.07 10.99
N PRO A 84 -14.62 6.14 12.09
CA PRO A 84 -14.49 7.18 13.10
C PRO A 84 -13.11 7.23 13.74
N ASN A 85 -12.65 8.42 14.10
CA ASN A 85 -11.44 8.61 14.87
C ASN A 85 -11.79 8.64 16.37
N GLU A 86 -11.33 7.64 17.12
CA GLU A 86 -11.69 7.47 18.54
C GLU A 86 -10.58 7.93 19.50
N ASN A 87 -9.31 7.92 19.07
CA ASN A 87 -8.15 8.15 19.92
C ASN A 87 -7.26 9.30 19.42
N THR A 88 -7.76 10.54 19.53
CA THR A 88 -7.08 11.75 19.10
C THR A 88 -6.53 12.55 20.30
N LYS A 89 -5.25 12.96 20.23
CA LYS A 89 -4.61 13.85 21.22
C LYS A 89 -4.06 15.07 20.50
N SER A 90 -4.88 16.10 20.34
CA SER A 90 -4.54 17.29 19.56
C SER A 90 -3.49 18.18 20.25
N SER A 91 -3.34 18.09 21.58
CA SER A 91 -2.35 18.87 22.35
C SER A 91 -0.89 18.55 22.03
N ASP A 92 -0.62 17.41 21.38
CA ASP A 92 0.75 16.96 21.10
C ASP A 92 1.36 17.68 19.86
N TYR A 93 0.59 18.54 19.17
CA TYR A 93 0.99 19.19 17.92
C TYR A 93 0.97 20.70 18.02
N THR A 94 2.08 21.35 17.60
CA THR A 94 2.22 22.81 17.55
C THR A 94 2.24 23.28 16.10
N TYR A 95 1.29 24.14 15.72
CA TYR A 95 1.28 24.75 14.40
C TYR A 95 2.56 25.58 14.17
N GLY A 96 3.08 25.50 12.96
CA GLY A 96 4.28 26.25 12.57
C GLY A 96 5.59 25.51 12.82
N LEU A 97 5.63 24.50 13.69
CA LEU A 97 6.83 23.71 13.97
C LEU A 97 6.92 22.51 13.04
N ALA A 98 7.76 22.59 12.00
CA ALA A 98 7.88 21.54 11.00
C ALA A 98 8.63 20.31 11.51
N ARG A 99 8.04 19.13 11.42
CA ARG A 99 8.77 17.87 11.61
C ARG A 99 9.65 17.60 10.38
N PRO A 100 10.97 17.38 10.55
CA PRO A 100 11.84 17.06 9.42
C PRO A 100 11.31 15.85 8.61
N SER A 101 11.32 15.96 7.29
CA SER A 101 10.82 14.94 6.37
C SER A 101 9.32 14.56 6.48
N HIS A 102 8.54 15.27 7.29
CA HIS A 102 7.07 15.19 7.31
C HIS A 102 6.44 16.21 6.35
N ALA A 103 5.13 16.15 6.18
CA ALA A 103 4.40 17.04 5.27
C ALA A 103 4.05 18.41 5.88
N ASP A 104 4.39 18.72 7.13
CA ASP A 104 3.89 19.89 7.85
C ASP A 104 4.13 21.21 7.08
N TYR A 105 5.37 21.45 6.64
CA TYR A 105 5.70 22.67 5.86
C TYR A 105 5.06 22.64 4.46
N THR A 106 5.18 21.52 3.75
CA THR A 106 4.66 21.42 2.38
C THR A 106 3.12 21.48 2.33
N ALA A 107 2.46 20.97 3.34
CA ALA A 107 1.01 21.09 3.51
C ALA A 107 0.61 22.56 3.73
N SER A 108 1.28 23.27 4.65
CA SER A 108 1.04 24.68 4.90
C SER A 108 1.21 25.53 3.61
N GLN A 109 2.26 25.27 2.83
CA GLN A 109 2.45 25.98 1.56
C GLN A 109 1.35 25.64 0.53
N LYS A 110 0.97 24.37 0.42
CA LYS A 110 -0.04 23.91 -0.53
C LYS A 110 -1.44 24.39 -0.21
N TYR A 111 -1.80 24.41 1.06
CA TYR A 111 -3.15 24.72 1.53
C TYR A 111 -3.24 26.11 2.17
N HIS A 112 -2.18 26.93 2.07
CA HIS A 112 -2.16 28.31 2.55
C HIS A 112 -2.45 28.47 4.05
N GLY A 113 -2.06 27.47 4.87
CA GLY A 113 -2.30 27.44 6.31
C GLY A 113 -3.71 27.05 6.74
N TYR A 114 -4.56 26.56 5.82
CA TYR A 114 -5.93 26.08 6.12
C TYR A 114 -6.03 24.57 6.34
N GLU A 115 -4.90 23.86 6.30
CA GLU A 115 -4.87 22.42 6.57
C GLU A 115 -5.10 22.11 8.06
N ASP A 116 -5.71 20.96 8.36
CA ASP A 116 -5.67 20.42 9.71
C ASP A 116 -4.30 19.82 9.99
N TYR A 117 -3.44 20.54 10.70
CA TYR A 117 -2.07 20.11 11.03
C TYR A 117 -1.99 19.03 12.10
N ARG A 118 -3.07 18.83 12.87
CA ARG A 118 -3.10 17.92 14.02
C ARG A 118 -2.93 16.47 13.57
N GLY A 119 -1.97 15.75 14.16
CA GLY A 119 -1.69 14.37 13.80
C GLY A 119 -1.24 14.13 12.34
N GLY A 120 -0.86 15.20 11.64
CA GLY A 120 -0.53 15.18 10.23
C GLY A 120 -1.75 15.27 9.29
N GLY A 121 -2.95 15.48 9.85
CA GLY A 121 -4.18 15.73 9.10
C GLY A 121 -4.47 14.69 8.02
N HIS A 122 -4.67 15.17 6.80
CA HIS A 122 -4.90 14.33 5.62
C HIS A 122 -3.63 13.56 5.16
N PHE A 123 -2.43 13.97 5.61
CA PHE A 123 -1.16 13.28 5.31
C PHE A 123 -0.82 12.16 6.30
N SER A 124 -1.66 11.95 7.28
CA SER A 124 -1.48 10.91 8.28
C SER A 124 -1.65 9.51 7.68
N GLY A 125 -0.83 8.54 8.14
CA GLY A 125 -1.06 7.12 7.86
C GLY A 125 -2.44 6.60 8.29
N ARG A 126 -3.18 7.35 9.14
CA ARG A 126 -4.55 7.04 9.55
C ARG A 126 -5.52 6.94 8.36
N VAL A 127 -5.34 7.80 7.36
CA VAL A 127 -6.20 7.86 6.16
C VAL A 127 -6.17 6.55 5.36
N THR A 128 -5.05 5.79 5.44
CA THR A 128 -4.94 4.49 4.78
C THR A 128 -5.93 3.44 5.27
N ALA A 129 -6.60 3.64 6.42
CA ALA A 129 -7.63 2.74 6.90
C ALA A 129 -8.82 2.66 5.91
N GLY A 130 -9.20 3.78 5.31
CA GLY A 130 -10.20 3.80 4.24
C GLY A 130 -9.77 2.98 3.03
N LEU A 131 -8.51 3.18 2.57
CA LEU A 131 -7.94 2.41 1.44
C LEU A 131 -7.95 0.90 1.71
N VAL A 132 -7.60 0.48 2.94
CA VAL A 132 -7.60 -0.95 3.29
C VAL A 132 -9.01 -1.52 3.37
N ALA A 133 -9.98 -0.78 3.91
CA ALA A 133 -11.37 -1.24 3.94
C ALA A 133 -11.96 -1.39 2.53
N GLY A 134 -11.76 -0.40 1.67
CA GLY A 134 -12.20 -0.46 0.27
C GLY A 134 -11.40 -1.48 -0.56
N GLY A 135 -10.08 -1.53 -0.35
CA GLY A 135 -9.19 -2.49 -1.00
C GLY A 135 -9.55 -3.94 -0.69
N ALA A 136 -10.06 -4.25 0.50
CA ALA A 136 -10.53 -5.59 0.83
C ALA A 136 -11.69 -6.04 -0.09
N ILE A 137 -12.61 -5.14 -0.46
CA ILE A 137 -13.68 -5.45 -1.43
C ILE A 137 -13.08 -5.69 -2.81
N ALA A 138 -12.11 -4.87 -3.24
CA ALA A 138 -11.41 -5.04 -4.51
C ALA A 138 -10.62 -6.36 -4.55
N ILE A 139 -9.90 -6.73 -3.49
CA ILE A 139 -9.19 -8.01 -3.36
C ILE A 139 -10.18 -9.18 -3.51
N SER A 140 -11.35 -9.11 -2.87
CA SER A 140 -12.38 -10.15 -2.99
C SER A 140 -12.89 -10.28 -4.43
N ALA A 141 -13.06 -9.16 -5.14
CA ALA A 141 -13.45 -9.18 -6.56
C ALA A 141 -12.38 -9.82 -7.45
N LEU A 142 -11.09 -9.50 -7.22
CA LEU A 142 -9.96 -10.07 -7.96
C LEU A 142 -9.77 -11.56 -7.70
N LYS A 143 -9.92 -12.01 -6.45
CA LYS A 143 -9.84 -13.43 -6.08
C LYS A 143 -10.85 -14.29 -6.84
N LYS A 144 -12.05 -13.80 -7.13
CA LYS A 144 -13.03 -14.48 -7.98
C LYS A 144 -12.56 -14.68 -9.42
N LEU A 145 -11.67 -13.83 -9.90
CA LEU A 145 -11.03 -13.94 -11.20
C LEU A 145 -9.76 -14.80 -11.17
N GLY A 146 -9.40 -15.37 -10.02
CA GLY A 146 -8.16 -16.11 -9.83
C GLY A 146 -6.93 -15.22 -9.67
N ILE A 147 -7.11 -13.91 -9.44
CA ILE A 147 -6.02 -12.94 -9.26
C ILE A 147 -5.75 -12.77 -7.77
N ASN A 148 -4.52 -13.07 -7.34
CA ASN A 148 -4.09 -12.95 -5.96
C ASN A 148 -2.92 -11.95 -5.86
N ILE A 149 -2.88 -11.24 -4.73
CA ILE A 149 -1.87 -10.21 -4.42
C ILE A 149 -1.28 -10.53 -3.05
N GLY A 150 0.03 -10.42 -2.92
CA GLY A 150 0.68 -10.53 -1.63
C GLY A 150 1.94 -9.70 -1.55
N THR A 151 2.09 -8.97 -0.45
CA THR A 151 3.25 -8.15 -0.15
C THR A 151 3.91 -8.64 1.13
N HIS A 152 5.24 -8.79 1.10
CA HIS A 152 6.03 -9.15 2.26
C HIS A 152 7.17 -8.16 2.51
N ILE A 153 7.78 -8.23 3.70
CA ILE A 153 8.96 -7.45 4.04
C ILE A 153 10.18 -8.18 3.48
N LEU A 154 10.76 -7.64 2.41
CA LEU A 154 11.94 -8.21 1.78
C LEU A 154 13.23 -7.92 2.55
N PHE A 155 13.37 -6.69 3.07
CA PHE A 155 14.57 -6.27 3.81
C PHE A 155 14.19 -5.30 4.91
N CYS A 156 14.70 -5.55 6.12
CA CYS A 156 14.60 -4.61 7.25
C CYS A 156 15.71 -4.89 8.25
N ALA A 157 16.28 -3.84 8.85
CA ALA A 157 17.25 -3.96 9.94
C ALA A 157 18.46 -4.88 9.63
N GLY A 158 18.96 -4.87 8.41
CA GLY A 158 20.11 -5.69 8.00
C GLY A 158 19.78 -7.15 7.69
N ALA A 159 18.52 -7.58 7.84
CA ALA A 159 18.06 -8.92 7.50
C ALA A 159 17.28 -8.92 6.17
N THR A 160 17.48 -9.94 5.35
CA THR A 160 16.84 -10.10 4.03
C THR A 160 16.02 -11.38 4.02
N ASP A 161 14.76 -11.29 3.60
CA ASP A 161 13.89 -12.44 3.35
C ASP A 161 14.12 -13.01 1.95
N LYS A 162 13.57 -14.19 1.66
CA LYS A 162 13.57 -14.82 0.35
C LYS A 162 12.74 -13.99 -0.62
N ARG A 163 13.26 -13.76 -1.83
CA ARG A 163 12.50 -13.08 -2.90
C ARG A 163 11.35 -13.96 -3.42
N LEU A 164 10.25 -13.33 -3.79
CA LEU A 164 9.13 -14.00 -4.47
C LEU A 164 9.54 -14.52 -5.86
N SER A 165 10.49 -13.86 -6.53
CA SER A 165 11.06 -14.35 -7.79
C SER A 165 11.86 -15.65 -7.63
N GLU A 166 12.29 -16.00 -6.42
CA GLU A 166 13.03 -17.23 -6.07
C GLU A 166 12.11 -18.30 -5.47
N ALA A 167 10.79 -18.05 -5.43
CA ALA A 167 9.81 -18.95 -4.86
C ALA A 167 9.63 -20.21 -5.73
N GLU A 168 9.69 -21.39 -5.13
CA GLU A 168 9.32 -22.64 -5.81
C GLU A 168 7.82 -22.68 -6.13
N ASN A 169 7.01 -22.09 -5.26
CA ASN A 169 5.58 -21.92 -5.42
C ASN A 169 5.16 -20.54 -4.92
N ILE A 170 5.19 -19.57 -5.82
CA ILE A 170 4.85 -18.16 -5.53
C ILE A 170 3.41 -18.02 -5.03
N GLU A 171 2.47 -18.84 -5.51
CA GLU A 171 1.07 -18.79 -5.08
C GLU A 171 0.94 -19.19 -3.62
N GLN A 172 1.58 -20.27 -3.20
CA GLN A 172 1.58 -20.72 -1.81
C GLN A 172 2.21 -19.67 -0.89
N ASP A 173 3.35 -19.08 -1.30
CA ASP A 173 4.03 -18.06 -0.53
C ASP A 173 3.12 -16.84 -0.34
N ILE A 174 2.50 -16.31 -1.40
CA ILE A 174 1.57 -15.18 -1.35
C ILE A 174 0.38 -15.46 -0.42
N LEU A 175 -0.29 -16.62 -0.58
CA LEU A 175 -1.45 -16.98 0.22
C LEU A 175 -1.08 -17.13 1.71
N SER A 176 0.13 -17.58 2.01
CA SER A 176 0.61 -17.70 3.39
C SER A 176 0.70 -16.35 4.10
N LEU A 177 0.97 -15.25 3.37
CA LEU A 177 1.16 -13.91 3.92
C LEU A 177 -0.13 -13.31 4.49
N GLU A 178 -1.30 -13.73 4.00
CA GLU A 178 -2.60 -13.19 4.45
C GLU A 178 -2.82 -13.32 5.97
N ASN A 179 -2.31 -14.41 6.56
CA ASN A 179 -2.54 -14.72 7.97
C ASN A 179 -1.32 -14.42 8.85
N LYS A 180 -0.22 -13.88 8.28
CA LYS A 180 0.98 -13.54 9.05
C LYS A 180 0.86 -12.17 9.70
N GLY A 181 1.00 -12.11 11.02
CA GLY A 181 1.03 -10.85 11.77
C GLY A 181 2.25 -9.99 11.43
N PHE A 182 3.37 -10.62 11.02
CA PHE A 182 4.57 -9.99 10.46
C PHE A 182 4.86 -10.68 9.12
N PRO A 183 4.60 -10.00 7.97
CA PRO A 183 4.59 -10.65 6.66
C PRO A 183 6.00 -10.86 6.13
N VAL A 184 6.58 -12.03 6.39
CA VAL A 184 7.82 -12.56 5.82
C VAL A 184 7.60 -14.00 5.37
N ILE A 185 8.37 -14.46 4.40
CA ILE A 185 8.31 -15.83 3.88
C ILE A 185 9.03 -16.76 4.87
N LEU A 186 10.23 -16.42 5.28
CA LEU A 186 11.08 -17.21 6.16
C LEU A 186 10.92 -16.79 7.64
N ASP A 187 10.42 -17.69 8.49
CA ASP A 187 10.16 -17.36 9.91
C ASP A 187 11.43 -17.04 10.71
N ASN A 188 12.59 -17.59 10.33
CA ASN A 188 13.86 -17.28 11.00
C ASN A 188 14.34 -15.84 10.76
N VAL A 189 13.93 -15.22 9.67
CA VAL A 189 14.28 -13.81 9.33
C VAL A 189 13.40 -12.85 10.13
N ARG A 190 12.16 -13.23 10.43
CA ARG A 190 11.21 -12.42 11.21
C ARG A 190 11.81 -11.93 12.51
N ASP A 191 12.37 -12.80 13.29
CA ASP A 191 12.87 -12.48 14.64
C ASP A 191 14.08 -11.55 14.59
N LEU A 192 14.92 -11.66 13.55
CA LEU A 192 16.03 -10.74 13.30
C LEU A 192 15.53 -9.33 12.95
N MET A 193 14.54 -9.22 12.07
CA MET A 193 13.93 -7.93 11.71
C MET A 193 13.24 -7.28 12.91
N ILE A 194 12.47 -8.05 13.69
CA ILE A 194 11.80 -7.55 14.89
C ILE A 194 12.81 -7.01 15.89
N LYS A 195 13.90 -7.73 16.14
CA LYS A 195 14.98 -7.29 17.05
C LYS A 195 15.56 -5.94 16.60
N GLY A 196 15.88 -5.78 15.33
CA GLY A 196 16.43 -4.52 14.83
C GLY A 196 15.44 -3.36 14.88
N ILE A 197 14.12 -3.62 14.72
CA ILE A 197 13.09 -2.60 14.92
C ILE A 197 12.99 -2.21 16.41
N GLU A 198 13.07 -3.18 17.32
CA GLU A 198 13.09 -2.93 18.76
C GLU A 198 14.32 -2.12 19.18
N GLU A 199 15.49 -2.41 18.62
CA GLU A 199 16.73 -1.63 18.83
C GLU A 199 16.57 -0.17 18.36
N ALA A 200 15.95 0.06 17.19
CA ALA A 200 15.65 1.42 16.72
C ALA A 200 14.71 2.16 17.69
N ARG A 201 13.63 1.50 18.14
CA ARG A 201 12.68 2.04 19.12
C ARG A 201 13.38 2.43 20.42
N ASP A 202 14.20 1.53 20.96
CA ASP A 202 14.87 1.73 22.24
C ASP A 202 15.91 2.88 22.18
N ASN A 203 16.37 3.21 20.97
CA ASN A 203 17.18 4.39 20.67
C ASN A 203 16.36 5.64 20.31
N ASN A 204 15.03 5.65 20.53
CA ASN A 204 14.13 6.73 20.14
C ASN A 204 14.21 7.09 18.64
N ASP A 205 14.49 6.13 17.80
CA ASP A 205 14.68 6.27 16.35
C ASP A 205 13.67 5.43 15.57
N SER A 206 13.78 5.45 14.25
CA SER A 206 12.98 4.65 13.34
C SER A 206 13.81 4.01 12.24
N ILE A 207 13.29 2.96 11.64
CA ILE A 207 13.94 2.25 10.55
C ILE A 207 12.99 2.05 9.38
N GLY A 208 13.52 2.09 8.17
CA GLY A 208 12.84 1.75 6.93
C GLY A 208 13.19 0.36 6.44
N GLY A 209 12.91 0.09 5.17
CA GLY A 209 13.28 -1.16 4.54
C GLY A 209 12.72 -1.30 3.13
N LEU A 210 12.75 -2.53 2.61
CA LEU A 210 12.19 -2.90 1.33
C LEU A 210 11.01 -3.87 1.55
N ILE A 211 9.96 -3.67 0.79
CA ILE A 211 8.85 -4.63 0.65
C ILE A 211 8.79 -5.11 -0.79
N GLU A 212 8.45 -6.37 -1.00
CA GLU A 212 8.25 -6.94 -2.32
C GLU A 212 6.79 -7.39 -2.45
N THR A 213 6.21 -7.11 -3.62
CA THR A 213 4.83 -7.47 -3.96
C THR A 213 4.83 -8.38 -5.17
N ALA A 214 4.00 -9.41 -5.15
CA ALA A 214 3.67 -10.16 -6.33
C ALA A 214 2.15 -10.21 -6.56
N ILE A 215 1.76 -10.12 -7.84
CA ILE A 215 0.39 -10.26 -8.31
C ILE A 215 0.39 -11.41 -9.31
N ILE A 216 -0.39 -12.44 -9.04
CA ILE A 216 -0.51 -13.64 -9.90
C ILE A 216 -1.91 -13.75 -10.46
N GLY A 217 -2.04 -14.49 -11.58
CA GLY A 217 -3.32 -14.74 -12.23
C GLY A 217 -3.78 -13.63 -13.16
N MET A 218 -2.99 -12.58 -13.38
CA MET A 218 -3.33 -11.57 -14.37
C MET A 218 -3.26 -12.16 -15.78
N PRO A 219 -4.30 -11.94 -16.62
CA PRO A 219 -4.24 -12.35 -18.04
C PRO A 219 -3.20 -11.50 -18.79
N ALA A 220 -2.63 -12.04 -19.85
CA ALA A 220 -1.83 -11.24 -20.78
C ALA A 220 -2.73 -10.21 -21.51
N GLY A 221 -2.19 -9.02 -21.80
CA GLY A 221 -2.88 -8.01 -22.59
C GLY A 221 -3.66 -6.97 -21.79
N VAL A 222 -3.38 -6.79 -20.49
CA VAL A 222 -3.96 -5.73 -19.64
C VAL A 222 -2.93 -4.62 -19.41
N GLY A 223 -3.35 -3.38 -19.55
CA GLY A 223 -2.50 -2.19 -19.50
C GLY A 223 -2.39 -1.55 -20.89
N GLU A 224 -1.76 -0.40 -20.95
CA GLU A 224 -1.64 0.41 -22.15
C GLU A 224 -0.17 0.76 -22.42
N PRO A 225 0.22 1.10 -23.66
CA PRO A 225 1.53 1.67 -23.92
C PRO A 225 1.61 3.11 -23.39
N TRP A 226 2.83 3.60 -23.21
CA TRP A 226 3.16 4.98 -22.84
C TRP A 226 2.68 5.37 -21.43
N PHE A 227 1.83 6.41 -21.31
CA PHE A 227 1.54 7.10 -20.06
C PHE A 227 0.70 6.26 -19.08
N ASP A 228 -0.20 5.42 -19.58
CA ASP A 228 -1.08 4.57 -18.80
C ASP A 228 -0.56 3.13 -18.76
N SER A 229 0.78 2.96 -18.89
CA SER A 229 1.40 1.65 -18.69
C SER A 229 1.06 1.10 -17.30
N LEU A 230 0.96 -0.22 -17.19
CA LEU A 230 0.59 -0.83 -15.91
C LEU A 230 1.62 -0.49 -14.81
N GLU A 231 2.92 -0.38 -15.16
CA GLU A 231 3.94 0.11 -14.22
C GLU A 231 3.65 1.55 -13.77
N SER A 232 3.22 2.42 -14.69
CA SER A 232 2.87 3.82 -14.35
C SER A 232 1.67 3.87 -13.42
N ILE A 233 0.62 3.12 -13.70
CA ILE A 233 -0.62 3.08 -12.89
C ILE A 233 -0.34 2.51 -11.51
N LEU A 234 0.35 1.36 -11.42
CA LEU A 234 0.72 0.77 -10.13
C LEU A 234 1.66 1.69 -9.34
N SER A 235 2.66 2.29 -9.99
CA SER A 235 3.55 3.26 -9.32
C SER A 235 2.78 4.46 -8.80
N HIS A 236 1.85 5.04 -9.59
CA HIS A 236 1.01 6.15 -9.15
C HIS A 236 0.18 5.79 -7.91
N ALA A 237 -0.45 4.60 -7.88
CA ALA A 237 -1.21 4.12 -6.75
C ALA A 237 -0.32 3.91 -5.52
N VAL A 238 0.83 3.26 -5.68
CA VAL A 238 1.77 2.92 -4.59
C VAL A 238 2.46 4.18 -4.04
N PHE A 239 2.88 5.14 -4.88
CA PHE A 239 3.45 6.41 -4.40
C PHE A 239 2.43 7.33 -3.68
N SER A 240 1.13 7.04 -3.76
CA SER A 240 0.13 7.72 -2.93
C SER A 240 0.25 7.36 -1.44
N ILE A 241 0.88 6.24 -1.13
CA ILE A 241 1.11 5.79 0.25
C ILE A 241 2.24 6.59 0.87
N GLY A 242 1.94 7.31 1.95
CA GLY A 242 2.96 8.05 2.70
C GLY A 242 4.08 7.13 3.20
N GLY A 243 5.33 7.49 2.89
CA GLY A 243 6.52 6.72 3.26
C GLY A 243 7.16 5.93 2.12
N ILE A 244 6.48 5.67 1.02
CA ILE A 244 7.08 5.07 -0.19
C ILE A 244 7.99 6.09 -0.87
N LYS A 245 9.21 5.64 -1.26
CA LYS A 245 10.24 6.48 -1.89
C LYS A 245 10.89 5.85 -3.12
N GLY A 246 10.60 4.62 -3.42
CA GLY A 246 11.06 3.92 -4.61
C GLY A 246 10.08 2.82 -4.99
N VAL A 247 9.99 2.55 -6.29
CA VAL A 247 9.27 1.41 -6.87
C VAL A 247 10.12 0.87 -8.01
N GLU A 248 10.40 -0.42 -8.02
CA GLU A 248 11.22 -1.10 -9.03
C GLU A 248 10.52 -2.38 -9.49
N PHE A 249 10.25 -2.49 -10.78
CA PHE A 249 9.63 -3.69 -11.37
C PHE A 249 10.68 -4.72 -11.79
N GLY A 250 10.39 -6.00 -11.54
CA GLY A 250 11.27 -7.10 -11.88
C GLY A 250 12.66 -6.96 -11.27
N MET A 251 13.71 -6.98 -12.09
CA MET A 251 15.10 -6.78 -11.65
C MET A 251 15.41 -5.35 -11.22
N GLY A 252 14.56 -4.37 -11.54
CA GLY A 252 14.73 -2.97 -11.15
C GLY A 252 16.10 -2.41 -11.56
N THR A 253 16.79 -1.77 -10.62
CA THR A 253 18.11 -1.16 -10.84
C THR A 253 19.21 -2.16 -11.24
N SER A 254 19.02 -3.46 -11.02
CA SER A 254 19.97 -4.49 -11.44
C SER A 254 20.12 -4.60 -12.96
N PHE A 255 19.13 -4.14 -13.74
CA PHE A 255 19.26 -4.05 -15.19
C PHE A 255 20.45 -3.18 -15.64
N ALA A 256 20.80 -2.15 -14.87
CA ALA A 256 21.88 -1.23 -15.22
C ALA A 256 23.27 -1.90 -15.34
N SER A 257 23.46 -3.05 -14.67
CA SER A 257 24.72 -3.81 -14.67
C SER A 257 24.62 -5.16 -15.37
N THR A 258 23.48 -5.45 -16.04
CA THR A 258 23.21 -6.75 -16.65
C THR A 258 23.17 -6.63 -18.18
N LEU A 259 23.78 -7.58 -18.87
CA LEU A 259 23.73 -7.65 -20.33
C LEU A 259 22.33 -8.10 -20.80
N GLY A 260 21.84 -7.57 -21.92
CA GLY A 260 20.53 -7.94 -22.47
C GLY A 260 20.37 -9.45 -22.71
N SER A 261 21.43 -10.15 -23.13
CA SER A 261 21.42 -11.61 -23.31
C SER A 261 21.20 -12.41 -22.01
N LEU A 262 21.47 -11.80 -20.85
CA LEU A 262 21.31 -12.39 -19.53
C LEU A 262 19.99 -11.94 -18.84
N SER A 263 19.45 -10.81 -19.24
CA SER A 263 18.25 -10.22 -18.63
C SER A 263 16.97 -10.40 -19.45
N ASN A 264 17.08 -10.72 -20.75
CA ASN A 264 15.90 -10.94 -21.60
C ASN A 264 15.16 -12.21 -21.17
N ASP A 265 13.86 -12.08 -20.88
CA ASP A 265 12.97 -13.17 -20.53
C ASP A 265 12.64 -13.98 -21.79
N GLN A 266 13.33 -15.12 -21.97
CA GLN A 266 13.13 -16.00 -23.13
C GLN A 266 11.75 -16.64 -23.07
N MET A 267 11.01 -16.58 -24.19
CA MET A 267 9.67 -17.12 -24.29
C MET A 267 9.68 -18.57 -24.76
N GLU A 268 8.70 -19.33 -24.25
CA GLU A 268 8.40 -20.67 -24.75
C GLU A 268 6.89 -20.93 -24.73
N TYR A 269 6.48 -21.92 -25.54
CA TYR A 269 5.09 -22.34 -25.61
C TYR A 269 4.95 -23.64 -24.82
N GLU A 270 4.18 -23.61 -23.74
CA GLU A 270 3.96 -24.74 -22.86
C GLU A 270 2.47 -24.88 -22.50
N ASN A 271 1.93 -26.10 -22.63
CA ASN A 271 0.55 -26.43 -22.24
C ASN A 271 -0.52 -25.45 -22.80
N GLY A 272 -0.34 -24.99 -24.04
CA GLY A 272 -1.31 -24.10 -24.71
C GLY A 272 -1.12 -22.60 -24.34
N LYS A 273 -0.08 -22.26 -23.61
CA LYS A 273 0.21 -20.88 -23.17
C LYS A 273 1.62 -20.45 -23.56
N ILE A 274 1.79 -19.17 -23.77
CA ILE A 274 3.11 -18.55 -23.85
C ILE A 274 3.54 -18.19 -22.43
N ILE A 275 4.72 -18.66 -22.03
CA ILE A 275 5.35 -18.35 -20.75
C ILE A 275 6.76 -17.84 -20.99
N THR A 276 7.38 -17.26 -19.95
CA THR A 276 8.81 -16.90 -19.98
C THR A 276 9.59 -17.76 -19.01
N LYS A 277 10.86 -18.10 -19.36
CA LYS A 277 11.75 -18.92 -18.51
C LYS A 277 12.23 -18.19 -17.27
N THR A 278 12.33 -16.88 -17.37
CA THR A 278 12.66 -15.95 -16.30
C THR A 278 11.61 -14.87 -16.23
N ASN A 279 11.59 -14.06 -15.19
CA ASN A 279 10.62 -12.98 -15.03
C ASN A 279 11.32 -11.67 -14.62
N ASN A 280 12.41 -11.37 -15.32
CA ASN A 280 13.24 -10.20 -15.04
C ASN A 280 12.50 -8.88 -15.28
N ASN A 281 11.58 -8.84 -16.25
CA ASN A 281 10.70 -7.68 -16.51
C ASN A 281 9.54 -7.56 -15.53
N GLY A 282 9.39 -8.50 -14.59
CA GLY A 282 8.32 -8.43 -13.60
C GLY A 282 6.90 -8.53 -14.16
N GLY A 283 6.70 -9.36 -15.21
CA GLY A 283 5.37 -9.67 -15.76
C GLY A 283 4.79 -8.63 -16.70
N ILE A 284 5.53 -7.58 -17.06
CA ILE A 284 5.05 -6.46 -17.87
C ILE A 284 6.04 -6.19 -19.01
N ASN A 285 5.54 -6.15 -20.25
CA ASN A 285 6.31 -5.80 -21.42
C ASN A 285 5.60 -4.69 -22.21
N GLY A 286 6.28 -3.57 -22.43
CA GLY A 286 5.70 -2.43 -23.15
C GLY A 286 4.48 -1.79 -22.45
N GLY A 287 4.40 -1.89 -21.14
CA GLY A 287 3.29 -1.37 -20.35
C GLY A 287 2.11 -2.33 -20.16
N ILE A 288 2.21 -3.54 -20.70
CA ILE A 288 1.12 -4.50 -20.83
C ILE A 288 1.52 -5.82 -20.16
N THR A 289 0.60 -6.44 -19.44
CA THR A 289 0.83 -7.75 -18.81
C THR A 289 1.14 -8.84 -19.85
N ASN A 290 2.08 -9.71 -19.53
CA ASN A 290 2.45 -10.85 -20.38
C ASN A 290 1.92 -12.20 -19.87
N GLY A 291 1.15 -12.22 -18.78
CA GLY A 291 0.59 -13.43 -18.15
C GLY A 291 1.47 -14.06 -17.07
N MET A 292 2.72 -13.58 -16.92
CA MET A 292 3.60 -13.97 -15.81
C MET A 292 3.24 -13.18 -14.53
N PRO A 293 3.71 -13.62 -13.36
CA PRO A 293 3.53 -12.84 -12.13
C PRO A 293 4.05 -11.40 -12.28
N ILE A 294 3.24 -10.41 -11.88
CA ILE A 294 3.72 -9.05 -11.77
C ILE A 294 4.47 -8.93 -10.46
N THR A 295 5.75 -8.55 -10.53
CA THR A 295 6.61 -8.40 -9.34
C THR A 295 7.23 -7.02 -9.29
N PHE A 296 7.23 -6.41 -8.11
CA PHE A 296 7.91 -5.13 -7.87
C PHE A 296 8.34 -4.98 -6.41
N THR A 297 9.37 -4.20 -6.20
CA THR A 297 9.92 -3.85 -4.87
C THR A 297 9.66 -2.38 -4.57
N CYS A 298 9.28 -2.07 -3.32
CA CYS A 298 9.11 -0.70 -2.87
C CYS A 298 10.08 -0.37 -1.74
N THR A 299 10.66 0.84 -1.80
CA THR A 299 11.45 1.40 -0.71
C THR A 299 10.56 2.15 0.26
N VAL A 300 10.55 1.73 1.52
CA VAL A 300 9.84 2.37 2.63
C VAL A 300 10.84 3.17 3.47
N LYS A 301 10.66 4.49 3.55
CA LYS A 301 11.54 5.34 4.36
C LYS A 301 11.26 5.15 5.86
N PRO A 302 12.24 5.45 6.75
CA PRO A 302 12.00 5.54 8.17
C PRO A 302 10.89 6.55 8.51
N THR A 303 10.17 6.32 9.60
CA THR A 303 9.16 7.26 10.10
C THR A 303 9.82 8.56 10.50
N PRO A 304 9.36 9.73 10.02
CA PRO A 304 10.03 11.01 10.31
C PRO A 304 9.79 11.52 11.73
N SER A 305 8.75 11.05 12.39
CA SER A 305 8.45 11.40 13.79
C SER A 305 9.25 10.50 14.72
N ILE A 306 10.38 11.00 15.25
CA ILE A 306 11.28 10.29 16.17
C ILE A 306 11.45 11.05 17.45
N GLY A 307 11.85 10.35 18.53
CA GLY A 307 12.10 10.94 19.85
C GLY A 307 13.48 11.56 20.02
N LYS A 308 14.31 11.56 18.98
CA LYS A 308 15.59 12.27 18.98
C LYS A 308 15.41 13.74 18.65
N GLU A 309 16.18 14.60 19.29
CA GLU A 309 16.24 16.02 18.96
C GLU A 309 16.74 16.23 17.53
N GLN A 310 16.03 17.03 16.75
CA GLN A 310 16.34 17.36 15.37
C GLN A 310 16.32 18.86 15.14
N ASN A 311 17.20 19.37 14.29
CA ASN A 311 17.13 20.75 13.83
C ASN A 311 15.92 20.93 12.90
N THR A 312 15.21 22.03 13.07
CA THR A 312 14.04 22.37 12.28
C THR A 312 13.83 23.87 12.20
N VAL A 313 12.69 24.28 11.69
CA VAL A 313 12.26 25.68 11.56
C VAL A 313 10.83 25.84 12.07
N ASN A 314 10.58 26.97 12.72
CA ASN A 314 9.22 27.46 12.84
C ASN A 314 8.92 28.30 11.60
N PHE A 315 8.10 27.74 10.68
CA PHE A 315 7.83 28.38 9.40
C PHE A 315 6.83 29.56 9.47
N VAL A 316 6.20 29.79 10.62
CA VAL A 316 5.39 30.98 10.86
C VAL A 316 6.27 32.17 11.26
N THR A 317 7.26 31.94 12.12
CA THR A 317 8.15 33.02 12.60
C THR A 317 9.43 33.16 11.78
N GLY A 318 9.75 32.17 10.92
CA GLY A 318 10.98 32.12 10.14
C GLY A 318 12.24 31.82 10.96
N GLN A 319 12.11 31.31 12.17
CA GLN A 319 13.22 31.07 13.09
C GLN A 319 13.67 29.60 13.07
N ASN A 320 14.98 29.39 13.00
CA ASN A 320 15.58 28.07 13.23
C ASN A 320 15.39 27.66 14.68
N THR A 321 15.07 26.41 14.90
CA THR A 321 14.80 25.85 16.22
C THR A 321 15.12 24.35 16.25
N LYS A 322 14.82 23.71 17.34
CA LYS A 322 14.92 22.28 17.53
C LYS A 322 13.57 21.66 17.83
N ILE A 323 13.38 20.43 17.46
CA ILE A 323 12.20 19.64 17.77
C ILE A 323 12.62 18.28 18.29
N GLU A 324 11.96 17.86 19.34
CA GLU A 324 11.91 16.48 19.82
C GLU A 324 10.44 16.08 19.75
N VAL A 325 10.09 15.15 18.88
CA VAL A 325 8.69 14.76 18.74
C VAL A 325 8.35 13.84 19.90
N ARG A 326 7.63 14.40 20.89
CA ARG A 326 7.16 13.64 22.05
C ARG A 326 5.87 12.91 21.69
N GLY A 327 5.73 11.67 22.11
CA GLY A 327 4.50 10.93 21.90
C GLY A 327 4.71 9.49 21.43
N ARG A 328 3.68 8.94 20.79
CA ARG A 328 3.62 7.53 20.35
C ARG A 328 4.11 7.44 18.91
N HIS A 329 5.35 7.02 18.70
CA HIS A 329 5.97 6.89 17.39
C HIS A 329 5.94 5.46 16.89
N ASP A 330 5.87 5.29 15.56
CA ASP A 330 6.09 4.02 14.91
C ASP A 330 7.61 3.85 14.68
N PRO A 331 8.28 2.89 15.31
CA PRO A 331 9.70 2.64 15.02
C PRO A 331 9.90 2.09 13.61
N ALA A 332 8.88 1.42 13.05
CA ALA A 332 8.86 0.98 11.66
C ALA A 332 7.41 0.85 11.16
N ILE A 333 7.10 1.53 10.06
CA ILE A 333 5.76 1.42 9.42
C ILE A 333 5.69 0.27 8.40
N ILE A 334 6.81 -0.39 8.12
CA ILE A 334 6.99 -1.32 7.01
C ILE A 334 5.99 -2.47 7.03
N ARG A 335 5.74 -3.08 8.20
CA ARG A 335 4.76 -4.16 8.37
C ARG A 335 3.36 -3.73 7.95
N ARG A 336 2.96 -2.54 8.36
CA ARG A 336 1.61 -2.01 8.14
C ARG A 336 1.41 -1.52 6.71
N ILE A 337 2.49 -1.12 6.03
CA ILE A 337 2.45 -0.69 4.63
C ILE A 337 2.14 -1.87 3.71
N CYS A 338 2.54 -3.10 4.00
CA CYS A 338 2.30 -4.26 3.14
C CYS A 338 0.81 -4.41 2.77
N VAL A 339 -0.10 -4.41 3.74
CA VAL A 339 -1.55 -4.51 3.46
C VAL A 339 -2.11 -3.29 2.76
N VAL A 340 -1.50 -2.12 2.94
CA VAL A 340 -1.91 -0.91 2.21
C VAL A 340 -1.52 -1.03 0.74
N VAL A 341 -0.33 -1.58 0.43
CA VAL A 341 0.11 -1.86 -0.95
C VAL A 341 -0.81 -2.89 -1.60
N ASP A 342 -1.11 -4.02 -0.92
CA ASP A 342 -2.08 -5.00 -1.41
C ASP A 342 -3.40 -4.31 -1.81
N SER A 343 -3.88 -3.40 -0.96
CA SER A 343 -5.16 -2.70 -1.13
C SER A 343 -5.17 -1.72 -2.31
N VAL A 344 -4.14 -0.87 -2.43
CA VAL A 344 -4.10 0.11 -3.52
C VAL A 344 -3.83 -0.56 -4.87
N CYS A 345 -3.04 -1.64 -4.88
CA CYS A 345 -2.86 -2.47 -6.08
C CYS A 345 -4.18 -3.11 -6.51
N ALA A 346 -4.95 -3.66 -5.58
CA ALA A 346 -6.25 -4.26 -5.90
C ALA A 346 -7.21 -3.22 -6.51
N LEU A 347 -7.28 -2.02 -5.94
CA LEU A 347 -8.10 -0.94 -6.47
C LEU A 347 -7.64 -0.52 -7.88
N ALA A 348 -6.32 -0.40 -8.10
CA ALA A 348 -5.76 -0.08 -9.41
C ALA A 348 -6.01 -1.20 -10.44
N LEU A 349 -5.89 -2.46 -10.04
CA LEU A 349 -6.16 -3.61 -10.93
C LEU A 349 -7.64 -3.72 -11.29
N CYS A 350 -8.54 -3.44 -10.34
CA CYS A 350 -9.96 -3.36 -10.66
C CYS A 350 -10.24 -2.29 -11.72
N ASP A 351 -9.57 -1.14 -11.65
CA ASP A 351 -9.71 -0.06 -12.62
C ASP A 351 -9.23 -0.48 -14.02
N VAL A 352 -8.00 -1.01 -14.14
CA VAL A 352 -7.45 -1.40 -15.45
C VAL A 352 -8.18 -2.59 -16.08
N LEU A 353 -8.67 -3.54 -15.26
CA LEU A 353 -9.48 -4.65 -15.74
C LEU A 353 -10.85 -4.15 -16.25
N ALA A 354 -11.47 -3.22 -15.54
CA ALA A 354 -12.71 -2.59 -15.96
C ALA A 354 -12.54 -1.76 -17.23
N GLN A 355 -11.41 -1.08 -17.41
CA GLN A 355 -11.08 -0.38 -18.66
C GLN A 355 -10.96 -1.37 -19.84
N ARG A 356 -10.31 -2.50 -19.63
CA ARG A 356 -10.07 -3.50 -20.69
C ARG A 356 -11.30 -4.30 -21.07
N TYR A 357 -12.09 -4.76 -20.08
CA TYR A 357 -13.17 -5.75 -20.24
C TYR A 357 -14.56 -5.22 -19.89
N GLY A 358 -14.67 -3.99 -19.41
CA GLY A 358 -15.88 -3.46 -18.79
C GLY A 358 -16.05 -3.95 -17.33
N THR A 359 -16.84 -3.22 -16.55
CA THR A 359 -17.03 -3.53 -15.12
C THR A 359 -17.68 -4.87 -14.85
N ASP A 360 -18.45 -5.41 -15.81
CA ASP A 360 -19.08 -6.73 -15.70
C ASP A 360 -18.09 -7.90 -15.65
N VAL A 361 -16.80 -7.68 -15.92
CA VAL A 361 -15.76 -8.73 -15.80
C VAL A 361 -15.76 -9.40 -14.44
N PHE A 362 -16.04 -8.65 -13.37
CA PHE A 362 -16.09 -9.19 -12.01
C PHE A 362 -17.26 -10.13 -11.73
N LEU A 363 -18.25 -10.20 -12.64
CA LEU A 363 -19.39 -11.11 -12.59
C LEU A 363 -19.24 -12.27 -13.58
N LYS A 364 -18.80 -11.96 -14.80
CA LYS A 364 -18.78 -12.88 -15.94
C LYS A 364 -17.48 -13.65 -16.09
N GLY A 365 -16.41 -13.18 -15.42
CA GLY A 365 -15.06 -13.69 -15.62
C GLY A 365 -14.37 -13.06 -16.83
N ILE A 366 -13.11 -13.43 -17.02
CA ILE A 366 -12.29 -13.04 -18.16
C ILE A 366 -12.47 -14.14 -19.22
N ASN A 367 -13.14 -13.82 -20.32
CA ASN A 367 -13.35 -14.72 -21.47
C ASN A 367 -12.25 -14.52 -22.50
#